data_dfdd9f44b8c0b33f6f49173f81019a99
#
_entry.id   dfdd9f44b8c0b33f6f49173f81019a99
#
_cell.length_a   1.000
_cell.length_b   1.000
_cell.length_c   1.000
_cell.angle_alpha   90.00
_cell.angle_beta   90.00
_cell.angle_gamma   90.00
#
_symmetry.space_group_name_H-M   'P 1'
#
loop_
_entity.id
_entity.type
_entity.pdbx_description
1 polymer ?
#
loop_
_entity_poly.entity_id
_entity_poly.type
_entity_poly.pdbx_seq_one_letter_code
_entity_poly.pdbx_strand_id
1 'polypeptide(L)'
;MIDKTLATCDEAVAQVFDGATLMTGGFGGPGFPAQLCEALRRRGVGNLTVINNGAGNDDFGLGGLFKHGRVRKLICSFPNYPTATAFRDRYIKGEVELELMPQGTLVERIRAAGAGLGGFYTPTAVGTELAAGKETRVIDGREYVFELPLHADFAFVKAHRGDRLGNLAYRLTMRNFNLIMATAAKTVVAEVDELVPVGTLPPEEVHTPGIFVDRLVQVERHPGLFQPRKEANPA
;
A
#
# COMPACT_ATOMS: atom_id res chain seq x y z
N MET A 1 29.13 -7.20 -0.81
CA MET A 1 28.06 -7.66 -1.74
C MET A 1 26.76 -7.13 -1.20
N ILE A 2 25.90 -6.53 -2.03
CA ILE A 2 24.60 -5.99 -1.56
C ILE A 2 23.71 -7.15 -1.15
N ASP A 3 23.17 -7.07 0.08
CA ASP A 3 22.18 -7.99 0.59
C ASP A 3 21.13 -7.18 1.39
N LYS A 4 19.87 -7.24 0.96
CA LYS A 4 18.75 -6.51 1.56
C LYS A 4 17.83 -7.41 2.37
N THR A 5 18.19 -8.69 2.51
CA THR A 5 17.39 -9.67 3.22
C THR A 5 17.50 -9.49 4.73
N LEU A 6 16.39 -9.66 5.41
CA LEU A 6 16.29 -9.67 6.86
C LEU A 6 15.67 -11.00 7.32
N ALA A 7 15.99 -11.43 8.53
CA ALA A 7 15.53 -12.71 9.06
C ALA A 7 14.05 -12.66 9.45
N THR A 8 13.54 -11.51 9.91
CA THR A 8 12.19 -11.40 10.46
C THR A 8 11.47 -10.12 10.02
N CYS A 9 10.13 -10.18 10.03
CA CYS A 9 9.32 -8.97 9.82
C CYS A 9 9.52 -7.94 10.94
N ASP A 10 9.81 -8.37 12.18
CA ASP A 10 10.03 -7.46 13.30
C ASP A 10 11.31 -6.62 13.09
N GLU A 11 12.39 -7.22 12.56
CA GLU A 11 13.58 -6.49 12.10
C GLU A 11 13.26 -5.54 10.94
N ALA A 12 12.45 -6.02 9.99
CA ALA A 12 12.13 -5.25 8.79
C ALA A 12 11.36 -3.95 9.11
N VAL A 13 10.49 -3.97 10.12
CA VAL A 13 9.69 -2.81 10.55
C VAL A 13 10.35 -1.99 11.66
N ALA A 14 11.55 -2.35 12.12
CA ALA A 14 12.20 -1.77 13.30
C ALA A 14 12.41 -0.25 13.22
N GLN A 15 12.51 0.35 12.05
CA GLN A 15 12.72 1.78 11.87
C GLN A 15 11.44 2.59 11.70
N VAL A 16 10.27 1.96 11.64
CA VAL A 16 9.00 2.70 11.57
C VAL A 16 8.79 3.43 12.89
N PHE A 17 8.45 4.71 12.83
CA PHE A 17 8.29 5.59 13.97
C PHE A 17 6.85 6.08 14.14
N ASP A 18 6.52 6.57 15.33
CA ASP A 18 5.21 7.17 15.61
C ASP A 18 4.96 8.40 14.72
N GLY A 19 3.78 8.45 14.11
CA GLY A 19 3.40 9.52 13.19
C GLY A 19 3.85 9.32 11.75
N ALA A 20 4.56 8.22 11.43
CA ALA A 20 5.00 7.93 10.07
C ALA A 20 3.85 7.84 9.08
N THR A 21 4.12 8.24 7.83
CA THR A 21 3.25 7.98 6.69
C THR A 21 3.64 6.66 6.06
N LEU A 22 2.70 5.73 6.00
CA LEU A 22 2.89 4.35 5.54
C LEU A 22 1.98 4.04 4.36
N MET A 23 2.55 3.71 3.21
CA MET A 23 1.85 3.05 2.13
C MET A 23 1.81 1.55 2.36
N THR A 24 0.67 0.92 2.12
CA THR A 24 0.54 -0.54 2.13
C THR A 24 -0.04 -1.00 0.80
N GLY A 25 0.71 -1.83 0.08
CA GLY A 25 0.28 -2.40 -1.19
C GLY A 25 -0.97 -3.28 -1.04
N GLY A 26 -1.40 -3.84 -2.14
CA GLY A 26 -2.56 -4.72 -2.18
C GLY A 26 -3.86 -4.03 -2.63
N PHE A 27 -4.76 -4.88 -3.13
CA PHE A 27 -6.13 -4.51 -3.48
C PHE A 27 -7.06 -5.59 -2.95
N GLY A 28 -7.82 -5.28 -1.90
CA GLY A 28 -8.50 -6.31 -1.12
C GLY A 28 -7.48 -7.25 -0.44
N GLY A 29 -7.52 -8.56 -0.71
CA GLY A 29 -6.56 -9.53 -0.18
C GLY A 29 -5.28 -9.69 -1.02
N PRO A 30 -5.38 -9.74 -2.38
CA PRO A 30 -4.22 -9.97 -3.23
C PRO A 30 -3.12 -8.93 -3.09
N GLY A 31 -1.87 -9.40 -2.82
CA GLY A 31 -0.70 -8.52 -2.72
C GLY A 31 -0.64 -7.65 -1.47
N PHE A 32 -1.45 -7.95 -0.45
CA PHE A 32 -1.41 -7.21 0.81
C PHE A 32 -0.25 -7.71 1.69
N PRO A 33 0.63 -6.80 2.21
CA PRO A 33 1.80 -7.13 3.04
C PRO A 33 1.41 -7.37 4.50
N ALA A 34 0.75 -8.48 4.74
CA ALA A 34 0.06 -8.76 5.97
C ALA A 34 0.97 -9.05 7.15
N GLN A 35 2.08 -9.75 6.91
CA GLN A 35 3.03 -10.10 7.95
C GLN A 35 3.81 -8.87 8.45
N LEU A 36 4.14 -7.95 7.55
CA LEU A 36 4.75 -6.67 7.92
C LEU A 36 3.77 -5.81 8.74
N CYS A 37 2.49 -5.76 8.37
CA CYS A 37 1.48 -5.04 9.15
C CYS A 37 1.28 -5.64 10.54
N GLU A 38 1.31 -6.98 10.68
CA GLU A 38 1.23 -7.65 11.96
C GLU A 38 2.47 -7.41 12.83
N ALA A 39 3.66 -7.41 12.25
CA ALA A 39 4.88 -7.04 12.94
C ALA A 39 4.83 -5.60 13.44
N LEU A 40 4.35 -4.67 12.61
CA LEU A 40 4.17 -3.27 13.00
C LEU A 40 3.16 -3.13 14.15
N ARG A 41 2.06 -3.89 14.12
CA ARG A 41 1.07 -3.92 15.20
C ARG A 41 1.69 -4.38 16.52
N ARG A 42 2.48 -5.48 16.51
CA ARG A 42 3.20 -5.99 17.70
C ARG A 42 4.18 -4.98 18.26
N ARG A 43 4.90 -4.26 17.38
CA ARG A 43 5.84 -3.21 17.77
C ARG A 43 5.16 -2.06 18.53
N GLY A 44 3.88 -1.82 18.35
CA GLY A 44 3.11 -0.85 19.10
C GLY A 44 3.21 0.59 18.58
N VAL A 45 3.85 0.84 17.44
CA VAL A 45 3.92 2.15 16.78
C VAL A 45 2.51 2.67 16.48
N GLY A 46 2.28 3.97 16.66
CA GLY A 46 0.98 4.62 16.55
C GLY A 46 1.01 5.95 15.78
N ASN A 47 -0.12 6.66 15.83
CA ASN A 47 -0.34 7.93 15.11
C ASN A 47 -0.07 7.85 13.59
N LEU A 48 -0.17 6.68 13.00
CA LEU A 48 0.17 6.47 11.60
C LEU A 48 -0.80 7.19 10.66
N THR A 49 -0.27 7.77 9.58
CA THR A 49 -1.04 8.10 8.39
C THR A 49 -0.88 6.93 7.42
N VAL A 50 -1.97 6.23 7.12
CA VAL A 50 -1.96 5.07 6.22
C VAL A 50 -2.51 5.46 4.86
N ILE A 51 -1.81 5.06 3.81
CA ILE A 51 -2.21 5.19 2.41
C ILE A 51 -2.44 3.78 1.87
N ASN A 52 -3.69 3.46 1.54
CA ASN A 52 -4.09 2.18 0.96
C ASN A 52 -5.32 2.37 0.08
N ASN A 53 -5.67 1.42 -0.76
CA ASN A 53 -6.92 1.49 -1.52
C ASN A 53 -8.17 1.50 -0.62
N GLY A 54 -8.12 0.85 0.54
CA GLY A 54 -9.23 0.74 1.49
C GLY A 54 -8.77 0.59 2.94
N ALA A 55 -9.71 0.27 3.83
CA ALA A 55 -9.44 0.14 5.27
C ALA A 55 -9.02 -1.27 5.72
N GLY A 56 -8.96 -2.25 4.80
CA GLY A 56 -8.65 -3.64 5.14
C GLY A 56 -9.81 -4.37 5.82
N ASN A 57 -9.52 -5.58 6.30
CA ASN A 57 -10.45 -6.42 7.07
C ASN A 57 -10.03 -6.41 8.55
N ASP A 58 -11.02 -6.49 9.47
CA ASP A 58 -10.81 -6.31 10.92
C ASP A 58 -9.85 -7.31 11.57
N ASP A 59 -9.83 -8.53 11.07
CA ASP A 59 -9.13 -9.62 11.75
C ASP A 59 -7.64 -9.71 11.41
N PHE A 60 -7.17 -8.93 10.43
CA PHE A 60 -5.83 -9.13 9.92
C PHE A 60 -5.22 -7.87 9.26
N GLY A 61 -3.91 -7.73 9.43
CA GLY A 61 -3.12 -6.72 8.74
C GLY A 61 -3.54 -5.29 9.07
N LEU A 62 -4.04 -4.56 8.08
CA LEU A 62 -4.42 -3.15 8.26
C LEU A 62 -5.58 -2.98 9.24
N GLY A 63 -6.58 -3.85 9.20
CA GLY A 63 -7.69 -3.85 10.17
C GLY A 63 -7.19 -4.01 11.61
N GLY A 64 -6.17 -4.83 11.83
CA GLY A 64 -5.50 -4.96 13.13
C GLY A 64 -4.91 -3.64 13.64
N LEU A 65 -4.32 -2.81 12.77
CA LEU A 65 -3.81 -1.49 13.14
C LEU A 65 -4.94 -0.55 13.58
N PHE A 66 -6.08 -0.55 12.88
CA PHE A 66 -7.26 0.21 13.29
C PHE A 66 -7.82 -0.28 14.64
N LYS A 67 -8.00 -1.59 14.78
CA LYS A 67 -8.53 -2.21 16.02
C LYS A 67 -7.73 -1.80 17.27
N HIS A 68 -6.42 -1.66 17.14
CA HIS A 68 -5.52 -1.27 18.24
C HIS A 68 -5.24 0.25 18.31
N GLY A 69 -5.95 1.11 17.56
CA GLY A 69 -5.80 2.56 17.61
C GLY A 69 -4.44 3.06 17.13
N ARG A 70 -3.83 2.39 16.17
CA ARG A 70 -2.51 2.76 15.65
C ARG A 70 -2.57 3.78 14.53
N VAL A 71 -3.74 3.95 13.90
CA VAL A 71 -3.93 4.82 12.73
C VAL A 71 -4.66 6.09 13.13
N ARG A 72 -4.05 7.22 12.86
CA ARG A 72 -4.63 8.57 13.03
C ARG A 72 -5.38 9.03 11.79
N LYS A 73 -4.86 8.69 10.61
CA LYS A 73 -5.41 9.14 9.32
C LYS A 73 -5.37 8.00 8.29
N LEU A 74 -6.46 7.85 7.54
CA LEU A 74 -6.53 6.98 6.38
C LEU A 74 -6.71 7.83 5.11
N ILE A 75 -5.83 7.63 4.12
CA ILE A 75 -5.93 8.18 2.76
C ILE A 75 -6.27 7.01 1.84
N CYS A 76 -7.45 7.02 1.23
CA CYS A 76 -7.91 5.88 0.43
C CYS A 76 -8.97 6.26 -0.61
N SER A 77 -9.37 5.27 -1.42
CA SER A 77 -10.44 5.43 -2.39
C SER A 77 -11.74 4.72 -2.02
N PHE A 78 -11.67 3.68 -1.20
CA PHE A 78 -12.84 2.87 -0.83
C PHE A 78 -12.70 2.29 0.59
N PRO A 79 -13.05 3.04 1.65
CA PRO A 79 -12.88 2.59 3.04
C PRO A 79 -13.97 1.63 3.51
N ASN A 80 -15.13 1.60 2.85
CA ASN A 80 -16.34 0.96 3.36
C ASN A 80 -16.49 -0.50 2.91
N TYR A 81 -15.63 -1.39 3.40
CA TYR A 81 -15.85 -2.84 3.30
C TYR A 81 -16.79 -3.32 4.42
N PRO A 82 -17.66 -4.30 4.16
CA PRO A 82 -18.52 -4.89 5.22
C PRO A 82 -17.73 -5.38 6.44
N THR A 83 -16.49 -5.81 6.21
CA THR A 83 -15.57 -6.36 7.22
C THR A 83 -14.59 -5.33 7.79
N ALA A 84 -14.73 -4.04 7.46
CA ALA A 84 -13.89 -2.95 7.98
C ALA A 84 -14.57 -2.24 9.18
N THR A 85 -15.07 -3.01 10.15
CA THR A 85 -15.83 -2.46 11.28
C THR A 85 -14.94 -1.66 12.22
N ALA A 86 -13.69 -2.09 12.45
CA ALA A 86 -12.74 -1.39 13.31
C ALA A 86 -12.41 0.02 12.80
N PHE A 87 -12.23 0.20 11.49
CA PHE A 87 -12.08 1.52 10.88
C PHE A 87 -13.35 2.35 11.08
N ARG A 88 -14.51 1.82 10.68
CA ARG A 88 -15.80 2.52 10.72
C ARG A 88 -16.13 3.03 12.12
N ASP A 89 -15.97 2.18 13.13
CA ASP A 89 -16.30 2.52 14.52
C ASP A 89 -15.43 3.65 15.05
N ARG A 90 -14.14 3.66 14.71
CA ARG A 90 -13.22 4.74 15.08
C ARG A 90 -13.47 6.03 14.30
N TYR A 91 -13.79 5.92 13.01
CA TYR A 91 -14.15 7.06 12.18
C TYR A 91 -15.39 7.78 12.71
N ILE A 92 -16.46 7.02 13.06
CA ILE A 92 -17.69 7.58 13.64
C ILE A 92 -17.41 8.28 14.98
N LYS A 93 -16.47 7.78 15.78
CA LYS A 93 -16.05 8.41 17.05
C LYS A 93 -15.11 9.62 16.85
N GLY A 94 -14.71 9.95 15.63
CA GLY A 94 -13.76 11.01 15.35
C GLY A 94 -12.30 10.68 15.73
N GLU A 95 -11.99 9.40 15.95
CA GLU A 95 -10.64 8.94 16.33
C GLU A 95 -9.71 8.74 15.13
N VAL A 96 -10.27 8.68 13.91
CA VAL A 96 -9.53 8.52 12.66
C VAL A 96 -10.01 9.55 11.65
N GLU A 97 -9.07 10.31 11.09
CA GLU A 97 -9.32 11.21 9.95
C GLU A 97 -9.39 10.39 8.66
N LEU A 98 -10.33 10.73 7.77
CA LEU A 98 -10.46 10.15 6.44
C LEU A 98 -10.19 11.20 5.37
N GLU A 99 -9.23 10.93 4.49
CA GLU A 99 -9.05 11.64 3.22
C GLU A 99 -9.46 10.71 2.08
N LEU A 100 -10.64 10.98 1.52
CA LEU A 100 -11.19 10.18 0.43
C LEU A 100 -10.89 10.83 -0.91
N MET A 101 -10.48 10.02 -1.89
CA MET A 101 -10.28 10.49 -3.26
C MET A 101 -10.61 9.40 -4.27
N PRO A 102 -10.90 9.76 -5.54
CA PRO A 102 -11.10 8.78 -6.61
C PRO A 102 -9.89 7.86 -6.75
N GLN A 103 -10.10 6.58 -7.00
CA GLN A 103 -9.02 5.58 -7.05
C GLN A 103 -7.96 5.94 -8.10
N GLY A 104 -8.35 6.40 -9.29
CA GLY A 104 -7.42 6.84 -10.31
C GLY A 104 -6.56 8.03 -9.84
N THR A 105 -7.15 8.98 -9.13
CA THR A 105 -6.42 10.12 -8.53
C THR A 105 -5.43 9.63 -7.48
N LEU A 106 -5.83 8.70 -6.61
CA LEU A 106 -4.92 8.09 -5.63
C LEU A 106 -3.70 7.44 -6.30
N VAL A 107 -3.94 6.63 -7.33
CA VAL A 107 -2.88 5.97 -8.12
C VAL A 107 -1.96 6.98 -8.76
N GLU A 108 -2.49 8.00 -9.43
CA GLU A 108 -1.69 9.00 -10.15
C GLU A 108 -0.91 9.92 -9.19
N ARG A 109 -1.44 10.26 -8.02
CA ARG A 109 -0.72 11.01 -6.99
C ARG A 109 0.49 10.20 -6.47
N ILE A 110 0.33 8.89 -6.24
CA ILE A 110 1.44 8.00 -5.86
C ILE A 110 2.43 7.89 -7.02
N ARG A 111 1.96 7.68 -8.26
CA ARG A 111 2.82 7.59 -9.43
C ARG A 111 3.61 8.87 -9.67
N ALA A 112 2.97 10.03 -9.53
CA ALA A 112 3.63 11.34 -9.65
C ALA A 112 4.75 11.50 -8.62
N ALA A 113 4.54 11.07 -7.38
CA ALA A 113 5.56 11.06 -6.34
C ALA A 113 6.77 10.22 -6.74
N GLY A 114 6.53 8.97 -7.18
CA GLY A 114 7.60 8.05 -7.61
C GLY A 114 8.33 8.50 -8.88
N ALA A 115 7.69 9.30 -9.72
CA ALA A 115 8.27 9.86 -10.95
C ALA A 115 8.95 11.24 -10.73
N GLY A 116 8.94 11.78 -9.51
CA GLY A 116 9.50 13.12 -9.23
C GLY A 116 8.72 14.27 -9.85
N LEU A 117 7.42 14.06 -10.16
CA LEU A 117 6.55 15.10 -10.70
C LEU A 117 6.00 15.97 -9.57
N GLY A 118 5.97 17.30 -9.78
CA GLY A 118 5.44 18.26 -8.80
C GLY A 118 3.92 18.27 -8.68
N GLY A 119 3.22 17.56 -9.55
CA GLY A 119 1.76 17.44 -9.60
C GLY A 119 1.29 17.20 -11.03
N PHE A 120 -0.04 17.11 -11.19
CA PHE A 120 -0.68 16.90 -12.49
C PHE A 120 -2.11 17.44 -12.49
N TYR A 121 -2.63 17.72 -13.67
CA TYR A 121 -4.02 18.10 -13.88
C TYR A 121 -4.86 16.88 -14.28
N THR A 122 -6.04 16.72 -13.66
CA THR A 122 -6.99 15.64 -13.97
C THR A 122 -8.41 16.20 -14.10
N PRO A 123 -9.24 15.71 -15.03
CA PRO A 123 -10.64 16.08 -15.10
C PRO A 123 -11.48 15.35 -14.02
N THR A 124 -10.92 14.39 -13.34
CA THR A 124 -11.61 13.61 -12.30
C THR A 124 -11.90 14.50 -11.10
N ALA A 125 -13.11 14.42 -10.58
CA ALA A 125 -13.64 15.20 -9.47
C ALA A 125 -13.98 16.68 -9.78
N VAL A 126 -13.78 17.19 -10.99
CA VAL A 126 -14.28 18.52 -11.38
C VAL A 126 -15.78 18.63 -11.07
N GLY A 127 -16.20 19.74 -10.46
CA GLY A 127 -17.60 20.00 -10.08
C GLY A 127 -18.08 19.23 -8.85
N THR A 128 -17.20 18.56 -8.12
CA THR A 128 -17.54 17.87 -6.87
C THR A 128 -16.88 18.52 -5.66
N GLU A 129 -17.32 18.15 -4.44
CA GLU A 129 -16.70 18.59 -3.19
C GLU A 129 -15.22 18.21 -3.09
N LEU A 130 -14.78 17.17 -3.77
CA LEU A 130 -13.39 16.71 -3.78
C LEU A 130 -12.45 17.68 -4.54
N ALA A 131 -13.01 18.57 -5.36
CA ALA A 131 -12.28 19.65 -6.06
C ALA A 131 -12.24 20.96 -5.25
N ALA A 132 -13.02 21.07 -4.17
CA ALA A 132 -13.14 22.30 -3.41
C ALA A 132 -11.78 22.79 -2.87
N GLY A 133 -11.45 24.06 -3.12
CA GLY A 133 -10.19 24.66 -2.67
C GLY A 133 -8.93 24.26 -3.44
N LYS A 134 -9.05 23.42 -4.46
CA LYS A 134 -7.93 23.06 -5.35
C LYS A 134 -7.82 24.03 -6.53
N GLU A 135 -6.61 24.20 -7.03
CA GLU A 135 -6.37 24.92 -8.28
C GLU A 135 -7.08 24.23 -9.44
N THR A 136 -7.77 25.02 -10.29
CA THR A 136 -8.38 24.51 -11.53
C THR A 136 -7.78 25.20 -12.75
N ARG A 137 -7.82 24.53 -13.90
CA ARG A 137 -7.34 25.06 -15.17
C ARG A 137 -8.17 24.52 -16.33
N VAL A 138 -8.51 25.41 -17.27
CA VAL A 138 -9.10 24.99 -18.53
C VAL A 138 -7.99 24.70 -19.54
N ILE A 139 -7.99 23.49 -20.09
CA ILE A 139 -7.05 23.02 -21.12
C ILE A 139 -7.91 22.48 -22.27
N ASP A 140 -7.73 23.02 -23.45
CA ASP A 140 -8.49 22.65 -24.67
C ASP A 140 -10.01 22.59 -24.44
N GLY A 141 -10.54 23.63 -23.76
CA GLY A 141 -11.96 23.77 -23.50
C GLY A 141 -12.54 22.88 -22.40
N ARG A 142 -11.70 22.07 -21.73
CA ARG A 142 -12.10 21.19 -20.62
C ARG A 142 -11.46 21.64 -19.32
N GLU A 143 -12.26 21.63 -18.24
CA GLU A 143 -11.76 21.96 -16.90
C GLU A 143 -11.05 20.76 -16.25
N TYR A 144 -9.98 21.07 -15.52
CA TYR A 144 -9.12 20.13 -14.78
C TYR A 144 -8.86 20.68 -13.38
N VAL A 145 -8.65 19.74 -12.44
CA VAL A 145 -8.22 20.01 -11.07
C VAL A 145 -6.75 19.63 -10.92
N PHE A 146 -5.97 20.45 -10.23
CA PHE A 146 -4.57 20.15 -9.92
C PHE A 146 -4.47 19.25 -8.70
N GLU A 147 -3.70 18.17 -8.84
CA GLU A 147 -3.43 17.20 -7.77
C GLU A 147 -1.93 17.15 -7.45
N LEU A 148 -1.60 17.24 -6.16
CA LEU A 148 -0.23 17.12 -5.67
C LEU A 148 0.21 15.66 -5.58
N PRO A 149 1.53 15.37 -5.71
CA PRO A 149 2.07 14.04 -5.51
C PRO A 149 1.84 13.56 -4.06
N LEU A 150 1.74 12.25 -3.87
CA LEU A 150 1.53 11.62 -2.57
C LEU A 150 2.74 10.77 -2.22
N HIS A 151 3.55 11.25 -1.28
CA HIS A 151 4.75 10.58 -0.77
C HIS A 151 4.47 9.86 0.54
N ALA A 152 5.35 8.91 0.92
CA ALA A 152 5.34 8.28 2.22
C ALA A 152 6.75 8.15 2.82
N ASP A 153 6.83 7.96 4.14
CA ASP A 153 8.09 7.63 4.81
C ASP A 153 8.43 6.15 4.56
N PHE A 154 7.41 5.29 4.57
CA PHE A 154 7.55 3.85 4.34
C PHE A 154 6.53 3.34 3.33
N ALA A 155 6.93 2.33 2.55
CA ALA A 155 6.01 1.50 1.79
C ALA A 155 6.22 0.02 2.15
N PHE A 156 5.16 -0.65 2.54
CA PHE A 156 5.13 -2.10 2.68
C PHE A 156 4.52 -2.69 1.42
N VAL A 157 5.26 -3.57 0.76
CA VAL A 157 4.84 -4.23 -0.46
C VAL A 157 4.93 -5.75 -0.35
N LYS A 158 4.08 -6.44 -1.10
CA LYS A 158 4.06 -7.91 -1.17
C LYS A 158 4.34 -8.38 -2.56
N ALA A 159 5.35 -9.22 -2.73
CA ALA A 159 5.63 -9.89 -4.00
C ALA A 159 5.57 -11.41 -3.87
N HIS A 160 5.51 -12.10 -5.01
CA HIS A 160 5.56 -13.57 -5.05
C HIS A 160 6.99 -14.05 -4.90
N ARG A 161 7.92 -13.51 -5.69
CA ARG A 161 9.34 -13.84 -5.63
C ARG A 161 10.18 -12.57 -5.50
N GLY A 162 11.30 -12.68 -4.82
CA GLY A 162 12.31 -11.63 -4.75
C GLY A 162 13.71 -12.22 -4.62
N ASP A 163 14.73 -11.46 -5.02
CA ASP A 163 16.12 -11.82 -4.78
C ASP A 163 16.75 -10.90 -3.72
N ARG A 164 17.92 -11.28 -3.19
CA ARG A 164 18.61 -10.49 -2.16
C ARG A 164 19.02 -9.08 -2.57
N LEU A 165 18.99 -8.75 -3.87
CA LEU A 165 19.21 -7.40 -4.37
C LEU A 165 17.97 -6.54 -4.30
N GLY A 166 16.78 -7.14 -3.98
CA GLY A 166 15.48 -6.46 -3.89
C GLY A 166 14.70 -6.44 -5.20
N ASN A 167 15.11 -7.20 -6.23
CA ASN A 167 14.29 -7.37 -7.43
C ASN A 167 13.03 -8.16 -7.07
N LEU A 168 11.86 -7.69 -7.52
CA LEU A 168 10.57 -8.29 -7.17
C LEU A 168 9.80 -8.73 -8.42
N ALA A 169 9.21 -9.95 -8.34
CA ALA A 169 8.27 -10.47 -9.31
C ALA A 169 6.91 -10.72 -8.66
N TYR A 170 5.86 -10.14 -9.23
CA TYR A 170 4.49 -10.31 -8.75
C TYR A 170 3.79 -11.44 -9.50
N ARG A 171 2.82 -12.06 -8.83
CA ARG A 171 1.98 -13.11 -9.43
C ARG A 171 0.55 -12.62 -9.57
N LEU A 172 -0.03 -12.73 -10.78
CA LEU A 172 -1.42 -12.36 -11.05
C LEU A 172 -1.72 -10.92 -10.56
N THR A 173 -2.83 -10.74 -9.85
CA THR A 173 -3.30 -9.44 -9.35
C THR A 173 -2.49 -8.87 -8.18
N MET A 174 -1.47 -9.57 -7.67
CA MET A 174 -0.58 -9.02 -6.63
C MET A 174 0.17 -7.75 -7.09
N ARG A 175 0.31 -7.57 -8.40
CA ARG A 175 1.03 -6.41 -8.97
C ARG A 175 0.39 -5.08 -8.59
N ASN A 176 -0.93 -4.99 -8.59
CA ASN A 176 -1.79 -3.85 -8.26
C ASN A 176 -1.06 -2.58 -7.75
N PHE A 177 -1.34 -2.11 -6.53
CA PHE A 177 -0.70 -0.93 -5.94
C PHE A 177 0.77 -1.14 -5.55
N ASN A 178 1.23 -2.39 -5.41
CA ASN A 178 2.59 -2.69 -4.96
C ASN A 178 3.66 -2.03 -5.82
N LEU A 179 3.50 -2.10 -7.16
CA LEU A 179 4.46 -1.55 -8.11
C LEU A 179 4.67 -0.05 -7.91
N ILE A 180 3.58 0.72 -7.86
CA ILE A 180 3.68 2.18 -7.79
C ILE A 180 4.08 2.66 -6.40
N MET A 181 3.61 2.01 -5.33
CA MET A 181 3.95 2.38 -3.96
C MET A 181 5.43 2.16 -3.66
N ALA A 182 6.05 1.13 -4.26
CA ALA A 182 7.48 0.90 -4.15
C ALA A 182 8.33 2.07 -4.68
N THR A 183 7.80 2.92 -5.56
CA THR A 183 8.55 4.05 -6.12
C THR A 183 8.36 5.36 -5.34
N ALA A 184 7.39 5.43 -4.42
CA ALA A 184 6.89 6.69 -3.86
C ALA A 184 7.21 6.89 -2.37
N ALA A 185 7.95 5.99 -1.75
CA ALA A 185 8.33 6.06 -0.35
C ALA A 185 9.84 6.22 -0.17
N LYS A 186 10.25 6.80 0.97
CA LYS A 186 11.66 6.94 1.35
C LYS A 186 12.33 5.62 1.70
N THR A 187 11.56 4.70 2.30
CA THR A 187 12.03 3.35 2.67
C THR A 187 10.99 2.32 2.24
N VAL A 188 11.40 1.37 1.43
CA VAL A 188 10.54 0.30 0.91
C VAL A 188 10.92 -1.03 1.54
N VAL A 189 9.94 -1.65 2.19
CA VAL A 189 10.07 -2.97 2.81
C VAL A 189 9.19 -3.95 2.06
N ALA A 190 9.80 -5.01 1.53
CA ALA A 190 9.08 -6.04 0.79
C ALA A 190 8.98 -7.34 1.59
N GLU A 191 7.78 -7.92 1.67
CA GLU A 191 7.64 -9.32 2.03
C GLU A 191 7.43 -10.17 0.78
N VAL A 192 8.09 -11.33 0.70
CA VAL A 192 8.00 -12.24 -0.44
C VAL A 192 7.61 -13.64 0.00
N ASP A 193 6.89 -14.36 -0.88
CA ASP A 193 6.57 -15.78 -0.65
C ASP A 193 7.82 -16.65 -0.82
N GLU A 194 8.71 -16.27 -1.75
CA GLU A 194 9.89 -17.03 -2.11
C GLU A 194 11.11 -16.12 -2.33
N LEU A 195 12.20 -16.41 -1.63
CA LEU A 195 13.51 -15.80 -1.87
C LEU A 195 14.28 -16.66 -2.86
N VAL A 196 14.63 -16.10 -4.02
CA VAL A 196 15.32 -16.82 -5.09
C VAL A 196 16.77 -16.34 -5.24
N PRO A 197 17.69 -17.18 -5.76
CA PRO A 197 19.05 -16.77 -6.08
C PRO A 197 19.08 -15.61 -7.09
N VAL A 198 20.05 -14.71 -6.95
CA VAL A 198 20.28 -13.64 -7.93
C VAL A 198 20.52 -14.22 -9.32
N GLY A 199 19.85 -13.65 -10.32
CA GLY A 199 19.90 -14.13 -11.70
C GLY A 199 18.90 -15.21 -12.05
N THR A 200 18.10 -15.67 -11.08
CA THR A 200 17.00 -16.64 -11.33
C THR A 200 15.77 -15.97 -11.94
N LEU A 201 15.50 -14.70 -11.56
CA LEU A 201 14.41 -13.94 -12.18
C LEU A 201 14.82 -13.48 -13.57
N PRO A 202 14.10 -13.88 -14.64
CA PRO A 202 14.30 -13.32 -15.96
C PRO A 202 14.15 -11.79 -15.91
N PRO A 203 14.97 -11.01 -16.63
CA PRO A 203 14.88 -9.54 -16.63
C PRO A 203 13.47 -9.02 -16.91
N GLU A 204 12.73 -9.63 -17.80
CA GLU A 204 11.36 -9.30 -18.19
C GLU A 204 10.32 -9.60 -17.11
N GLU A 205 10.64 -10.45 -16.12
CA GLU A 205 9.78 -10.75 -14.96
C GLU A 205 10.10 -9.86 -13.75
N VAL A 206 11.15 -9.06 -13.80
CA VAL A 206 11.45 -8.07 -12.76
C VAL A 206 10.48 -6.90 -12.91
N HIS A 207 9.39 -6.97 -12.15
CA HIS A 207 8.36 -5.93 -12.17
C HIS A 207 8.73 -4.70 -11.34
N THR A 208 9.40 -4.89 -10.20
CA THR A 208 9.97 -3.81 -9.38
C THR A 208 11.48 -4.03 -9.32
N PRO A 209 12.28 -3.16 -9.93
CA PRO A 209 13.75 -3.21 -9.83
C PRO A 209 14.23 -3.02 -8.40
N GLY A 210 15.29 -3.71 -8.04
CA GLY A 210 15.86 -3.70 -6.69
C GLY A 210 16.26 -2.31 -6.18
N ILE A 211 16.51 -1.35 -7.06
CA ILE A 211 16.83 0.03 -6.68
C ILE A 211 15.76 0.71 -5.83
N PHE A 212 14.50 0.25 -5.95
CA PHE A 212 13.37 0.79 -5.18
C PHE A 212 13.14 0.09 -3.85
N VAL A 213 13.81 -1.03 -3.57
CA VAL A 213 13.57 -1.84 -2.38
C VAL A 213 14.76 -1.73 -1.44
N ASP A 214 14.52 -1.36 -0.19
CA ASP A 214 15.57 -1.21 0.82
C ASP A 214 15.76 -2.46 1.67
N ARG A 215 14.66 -3.18 1.92
CA ARG A 215 14.63 -4.37 2.78
C ARG A 215 13.69 -5.41 2.23
N LEU A 216 14.06 -6.65 2.46
CA LEU A 216 13.30 -7.81 1.98
C LEU A 216 13.25 -8.88 3.08
N VAL A 217 12.08 -9.46 3.28
CA VAL A 217 11.88 -10.58 4.20
C VAL A 217 11.06 -11.67 3.52
N GLN A 218 11.53 -12.91 3.62
CA GLN A 218 10.73 -14.05 3.19
C GLN A 218 9.72 -14.40 4.28
N VAL A 219 8.46 -14.63 3.88
CA VAL A 219 7.38 -14.98 4.79
C VAL A 219 6.64 -16.22 4.31
N GLU A 220 6.14 -16.99 5.25
CA GLU A 220 5.20 -18.05 4.91
C GLU A 220 3.89 -17.44 4.38
N ARG A 221 3.34 -18.08 3.36
CA ARG A 221 2.08 -17.64 2.76
C ARG A 221 0.95 -17.77 3.79
N HIS A 222 0.30 -16.65 4.12
CA HIS A 222 -0.79 -16.65 5.08
C HIS A 222 -2.03 -17.35 4.49
N PRO A 223 -2.52 -18.44 5.13
CA PRO A 223 -3.62 -19.25 4.58
C PRO A 223 -4.96 -18.50 4.49
N GLY A 224 -5.16 -17.44 5.28
CA GLY A 224 -6.41 -16.68 5.33
C GLY A 224 -6.61 -15.63 4.24
N LEU A 225 -5.54 -15.25 3.50
CA LEU A 225 -5.62 -14.21 2.47
C LEU A 225 -6.09 -14.71 1.11
N PHE A 226 -6.07 -16.01 0.89
CA PHE A 226 -6.53 -16.68 -0.32
C PHE A 226 -7.16 -18.02 0.05
N GLN A 227 -8.40 -18.02 0.48
CA GLN A 227 -9.22 -19.22 0.33
C GLN A 227 -9.72 -19.23 -1.12
N PRO A 228 -9.38 -20.25 -1.94
CA PRO A 228 -10.10 -20.47 -3.19
C PRO A 228 -11.60 -20.54 -2.83
N ARG A 229 -12.45 -19.87 -3.60
CA ARG A 229 -13.89 -20.10 -3.47
C ARG A 229 -14.07 -21.62 -3.45
N LYS A 230 -14.68 -22.16 -2.38
CA LYS A 230 -15.21 -23.52 -2.43
C LYS A 230 -16.08 -23.54 -3.67
N GLU A 231 -15.75 -24.41 -4.61
CA GLU A 231 -16.60 -24.62 -5.78
C GLU A 231 -18.01 -24.79 -5.26
N ALA A 232 -18.93 -23.93 -5.74
CA ALA A 232 -20.34 -24.11 -5.44
C ALA A 232 -20.68 -25.51 -5.97
N ASN A 233 -21.10 -26.39 -5.09
CA ASN A 233 -21.58 -27.72 -5.48
C ASN A 233 -22.58 -27.50 -6.62
N PRO A 234 -22.38 -28.07 -7.81
CA PRO A 234 -23.40 -28.03 -8.85
C PRO A 234 -24.62 -28.76 -8.31
N ALA A 235 -25.72 -28.01 -8.18
CA ALA A 235 -27.03 -28.56 -7.86
C ALA A 235 -27.58 -29.37 -9.04
#